data_16d6c71a402a72a409f907ad1787bc64
#
_entry.id   16d6c71a402a72a409f907ad1787bc64
#
_cell.length_a   1.000
_cell.length_b   1.000
_cell.length_c   1.000
_cell.angle_alpha   90.00
_cell.angle_beta   90.00
_cell.angle_gamma   90.00
#
_symmetry.space_group_name_H-M   'P 1'
#
loop_
_entity.id
_entity.type
_entity.pdbx_description
1 polymer ?
#
loop_
_entity_poly.entity_id
_entity_poly.type
_entity_poly.pdbx_seq_one_letter_code
_entity_poly.pdbx_strand_id
1 'polypeptide(L)'
;MSERRYADGYRKLRKADEPRRIAYDVLHEVATEGAFANIILPKALRQARRDGHFSDRDAAFTSELVHGTLRAIGRLDWVISRHIDRPLADLDPRALVILRMGAHQLLDMRVPDHAAVSATVDVAREHLTDGPVRFVNAVLRSITREDPSEREAAMDAIADEDEALGVRYSHPAWMVAAFRDALKAHGYPTDELLDVLEADNEVPTVTLAARPSVMSVDELADEAEDILDTRVALGAVSPYAVLLESGDPARLPSIRDGRSGAQDEGSQLAALIAASAPLEGGPDERWLDLCAGPGGK
;
A
#
# COMPACT_ATOMS: atom_id res chain seq x y z
N MET A 1 -28.63 -3.27 -57.21
CA MET A 1 -27.96 -4.13 -56.23
C MET A 1 -26.85 -3.29 -55.57
N SER A 2 -27.07 -2.81 -54.37
CA SER A 2 -26.18 -1.90 -53.66
C SER A 2 -25.39 -2.71 -52.62
N GLU A 3 -24.10 -2.86 -52.85
CA GLU A 3 -23.17 -3.43 -51.89
C GLU A 3 -22.99 -2.43 -50.73
N ARG A 4 -23.59 -2.73 -49.58
CA ARG A 4 -23.26 -2.04 -48.32
C ARG A 4 -21.88 -2.55 -47.91
N ARG A 5 -20.86 -1.72 -48.12
CA ARG A 5 -19.55 -1.88 -47.48
C ARG A 5 -19.73 -1.76 -45.96
N TYR A 6 -19.58 -2.88 -45.27
CA TYR A 6 -19.34 -2.86 -43.83
C TYR A 6 -17.97 -2.20 -43.58
N ALA A 7 -18.00 -0.95 -43.20
CA ALA A 7 -16.85 -0.30 -42.61
C ALA A 7 -16.66 -0.86 -41.20
N ASP A 8 -15.87 -1.91 -41.11
CA ASP A 8 -15.40 -2.47 -39.84
C ASP A 8 -14.33 -1.49 -39.30
N GLY A 9 -14.82 -0.52 -38.51
CA GLY A 9 -13.97 0.41 -37.83
C GLY A 9 -13.23 -0.35 -36.72
N TYR A 10 -12.02 -0.80 -37.00
CA TYR A 10 -11.05 -1.23 -36.00
C TYR A 10 -10.90 -0.08 -35.00
N ARG A 11 -11.68 -0.15 -33.92
CA ARG A 11 -11.51 0.72 -32.76
C ARG A 11 -10.15 0.37 -32.17
N LYS A 12 -9.14 1.17 -32.49
CA LYS A 12 -7.79 1.02 -31.95
C LYS A 12 -7.94 0.79 -30.46
N LEU A 13 -7.65 -0.43 -29.99
CA LEU A 13 -7.71 -0.78 -28.57
C LEU A 13 -6.87 0.25 -27.82
N ARG A 14 -7.50 1.00 -26.95
CA ARG A 14 -6.82 1.98 -26.13
C ARG A 14 -5.94 1.20 -25.17
N LYS A 15 -4.62 1.40 -25.23
CA LYS A 15 -3.70 0.78 -24.26
C LYS A 15 -3.95 1.33 -22.87
N ALA A 16 -3.81 0.48 -21.87
CA ALA A 16 -3.76 0.92 -20.49
C ALA A 16 -2.63 1.94 -20.30
N ASP A 17 -2.83 2.91 -19.42
CA ASP A 17 -1.74 3.78 -19.00
C ASP A 17 -0.69 2.99 -18.21
N GLU A 18 0.54 3.44 -18.30
CA GLU A 18 1.68 2.75 -17.71
C GLU A 18 1.60 2.62 -16.17
N PRO A 19 1.18 3.64 -15.41
CA PRO A 19 1.00 3.54 -13.98
C PRO A 19 0.07 2.39 -13.55
N ARG A 20 -1.09 2.24 -14.21
CA ARG A 20 -2.05 1.19 -13.88
C ARG A 20 -1.60 -0.18 -14.34
N ARG A 21 -0.89 -0.26 -15.45
CA ARG A 21 -0.30 -1.51 -15.92
C ARG A 21 0.74 -2.04 -14.94
N ILE A 22 1.67 -1.17 -14.49
CA ILE A 22 2.67 -1.55 -13.47
C ILE A 22 1.99 -1.95 -12.16
N ALA A 23 0.98 -1.19 -11.73
CA ALA A 23 0.23 -1.53 -10.52
C ALA A 23 -0.43 -2.90 -10.64
N TYR A 24 -1.06 -3.21 -11.77
CA TYR A 24 -1.64 -4.52 -12.03
C TYR A 24 -0.60 -5.63 -11.99
N ASP A 25 0.53 -5.48 -12.67
CA ASP A 25 1.58 -6.49 -12.73
C ASP A 25 2.09 -6.82 -11.31
N VAL A 26 2.36 -5.79 -10.49
CA VAL A 26 2.77 -5.96 -9.08
C VAL A 26 1.68 -6.65 -8.26
N LEU A 27 0.44 -6.17 -8.32
CA LEU A 27 -0.67 -6.75 -7.55
C LEU A 27 -0.96 -8.20 -7.96
N HIS A 28 -0.81 -8.52 -9.24
CA HIS A 28 -0.99 -9.87 -9.76
C HIS A 28 0.10 -10.81 -9.24
N GLU A 29 1.38 -10.40 -9.29
CA GLU A 29 2.50 -11.18 -8.78
C GLU A 29 2.37 -11.41 -7.26
N VAL A 30 1.95 -10.40 -6.50
CA VAL A 30 1.62 -10.56 -5.07
C VAL A 30 0.51 -11.59 -4.87
N ALA A 31 -0.57 -11.52 -5.64
CA ALA A 31 -1.73 -12.38 -5.46
C ALA A 31 -1.51 -13.83 -5.90
N THR A 32 -0.67 -14.07 -6.91
CA THR A 32 -0.49 -15.40 -7.51
C THR A 32 0.80 -16.10 -7.12
N GLU A 33 1.85 -15.35 -6.82
CA GLU A 33 3.19 -15.89 -6.54
C GLU A 33 3.63 -15.65 -5.08
N GLY A 34 2.81 -14.92 -4.30
CA GLY A 34 3.16 -14.58 -2.92
C GLY A 34 4.33 -13.60 -2.83
N ALA A 35 4.57 -12.82 -3.87
CA ALA A 35 5.64 -11.83 -3.89
C ALA A 35 5.39 -10.69 -2.87
N PHE A 36 6.45 -10.04 -2.43
CA PHE A 36 6.36 -8.91 -1.51
C PHE A 36 6.34 -7.59 -2.27
N ALA A 37 5.23 -6.84 -2.17
CA ALA A 37 5.04 -5.58 -2.88
C ALA A 37 6.17 -4.56 -2.60
N ASN A 38 6.63 -4.45 -1.36
CA ASN A 38 7.74 -3.58 -0.95
C ASN A 38 9.09 -3.94 -1.60
N ILE A 39 9.23 -5.14 -2.17
CA ILE A 39 10.43 -5.58 -2.89
C ILE A 39 10.27 -5.36 -4.40
N ILE A 40 9.13 -5.76 -4.97
CA ILE A 40 8.96 -5.75 -6.43
C ILE A 40 8.55 -4.38 -6.97
N LEU A 41 7.70 -3.63 -6.27
CA LEU A 41 7.25 -2.30 -6.70
C LEU A 41 8.42 -1.31 -6.91
N PRO A 42 9.37 -1.13 -5.97
CA PRO A 42 10.50 -0.24 -6.21
C PRO A 42 11.36 -0.63 -7.42
N LYS A 43 11.46 -1.92 -7.74
CA LYS A 43 12.17 -2.40 -8.94
C LYS A 43 11.42 -2.00 -10.21
N ALA A 44 10.10 -2.21 -10.24
CA ALA A 44 9.25 -1.85 -11.36
C ALA A 44 9.28 -0.33 -11.63
N LEU A 45 9.16 0.49 -10.58
CA LEU A 45 9.21 1.95 -10.69
C LEU A 45 10.58 2.45 -11.20
N ARG A 46 11.69 1.87 -10.70
CA ARG A 46 13.02 2.22 -11.20
C ARG A 46 13.20 1.86 -12.68
N GLN A 47 12.64 0.73 -13.12
CA GLN A 47 12.69 0.36 -14.53
C GLN A 47 11.89 1.33 -15.39
N ALA A 48 10.65 1.67 -15.01
CA ALA A 48 9.81 2.61 -15.74
C ALA A 48 10.46 4.00 -15.87
N ARG A 49 11.12 4.48 -14.82
CA ARG A 49 11.88 5.75 -14.88
C ARG A 49 13.05 5.73 -15.86
N ARG A 50 13.74 4.58 -16.01
CA ARG A 50 14.84 4.43 -16.98
C ARG A 50 14.36 4.48 -18.42
N ASP A 51 13.14 4.02 -18.67
CA ASP A 51 12.52 4.03 -20.01
C ASP A 51 12.05 5.43 -20.45
N GLY A 52 12.14 6.45 -19.58
CA GLY A 52 12.28 7.88 -19.93
C GLY A 52 11.00 8.72 -19.94
N HIS A 53 9.82 8.17 -19.59
CA HIS A 53 8.55 8.91 -19.61
C HIS A 53 7.72 8.79 -18.34
N PHE A 54 8.28 8.21 -17.28
CA PHE A 54 7.57 7.94 -16.01
C PHE A 54 7.93 9.01 -14.98
N SER A 55 6.97 9.89 -14.68
CA SER A 55 7.16 11.00 -13.76
C SER A 55 7.10 10.58 -12.29
N ASP A 56 7.55 11.44 -11.38
CA ASP A 56 7.39 11.23 -9.93
C ASP A 56 5.91 11.16 -9.53
N ARG A 57 5.03 11.90 -10.22
CA ARG A 57 3.59 11.81 -10.03
C ARG A 57 3.04 10.44 -10.43
N ASP A 58 3.53 9.86 -11.53
CA ASP A 58 3.15 8.51 -11.96
C ASP A 58 3.62 7.47 -10.95
N ALA A 59 4.83 7.64 -10.41
CA ALA A 59 5.38 6.76 -9.38
C ALA A 59 4.56 6.83 -8.08
N ALA A 60 4.19 8.03 -7.62
CA ALA A 60 3.36 8.24 -6.45
C ALA A 60 1.95 7.63 -6.66
N PHE A 61 1.33 7.86 -7.82
CA PHE A 61 0.04 7.27 -8.17
C PHE A 61 0.11 5.74 -8.20
N THR A 62 1.14 5.16 -8.82
CA THR A 62 1.33 3.71 -8.88
C THR A 62 1.53 3.12 -7.49
N SER A 63 2.32 3.78 -6.65
CA SER A 63 2.58 3.35 -5.26
C SER A 63 1.31 3.37 -4.43
N GLU A 64 0.52 4.44 -4.51
CA GLU A 64 -0.76 4.51 -3.81
C GLU A 64 -1.74 3.45 -4.33
N LEU A 65 -1.81 3.25 -5.65
CA LEU A 65 -2.68 2.25 -6.24
C LEU A 65 -2.33 0.82 -5.79
N VAL A 66 -1.03 0.50 -5.65
CA VAL A 66 -0.59 -0.82 -5.17
C VAL A 66 -0.82 -0.95 -3.66
N HIS A 67 -0.22 -0.07 -2.87
CA HIS A 67 -0.26 -0.21 -1.41
C HIS A 67 -1.66 0.02 -0.83
N GLY A 68 -2.40 1.00 -1.37
CA GLY A 68 -3.78 1.25 -0.96
C GLY A 68 -4.71 0.07 -1.29
N THR A 69 -4.58 -0.52 -2.50
CA THR A 69 -5.34 -1.73 -2.84
C THR A 69 -5.02 -2.88 -1.88
N LEU A 70 -3.74 -3.12 -1.57
CA LEU A 70 -3.34 -4.21 -0.67
C LEU A 70 -3.82 -3.97 0.77
N ARG A 71 -3.73 -2.75 1.25
CA ARG A 71 -4.18 -2.36 2.60
C ARG A 71 -5.69 -2.53 2.76
N ALA A 72 -6.46 -2.20 1.71
CA ALA A 72 -7.91 -2.21 1.73
C ALA A 72 -8.54 -3.53 1.24
N ILE A 73 -7.78 -4.61 1.01
CA ILE A 73 -8.28 -5.86 0.40
C ILE A 73 -9.56 -6.36 1.05
N GLY A 74 -9.64 -6.42 2.38
CA GLY A 74 -10.79 -6.95 3.11
C GLY A 74 -12.08 -6.17 2.79
N ARG A 75 -12.01 -4.85 2.86
CA ARG A 75 -13.13 -3.96 2.53
C ARG A 75 -13.47 -3.99 1.05
N LEU A 76 -12.47 -3.97 0.18
CA LEU A 76 -12.69 -4.04 -1.27
C LEU A 76 -13.36 -5.35 -1.67
N ASP A 77 -12.95 -6.47 -1.12
CA ASP A 77 -13.56 -7.78 -1.36
C ASP A 77 -15.01 -7.82 -0.90
N TRP A 78 -15.29 -7.28 0.28
CA TRP A 78 -16.66 -7.17 0.78
C TRP A 78 -17.52 -6.29 -0.14
N VAL A 79 -17.03 -5.13 -0.58
CA VAL A 79 -17.75 -4.27 -1.54
C VAL A 79 -17.98 -5.01 -2.85
N ILE A 80 -16.97 -5.62 -3.44
CA ILE A 80 -17.10 -6.35 -4.71
C ILE A 80 -18.14 -7.48 -4.58
N SER A 81 -18.12 -8.22 -3.47
CA SER A 81 -19.04 -9.34 -3.23
C SER A 81 -20.52 -8.93 -3.27
N ARG A 82 -20.85 -7.69 -2.91
CA ARG A 82 -22.22 -7.15 -2.95
C ARG A 82 -22.72 -6.87 -4.37
N HIS A 83 -21.83 -6.82 -5.35
CA HIS A 83 -22.12 -6.49 -6.74
C HIS A 83 -21.95 -7.68 -7.71
N ILE A 84 -21.79 -8.88 -7.16
CA ILE A 84 -21.65 -10.13 -7.92
C ILE A 84 -22.58 -11.21 -7.33
N ASP A 85 -22.90 -12.21 -8.13
CA ASP A 85 -23.82 -13.31 -7.78
C ASP A 85 -23.10 -14.65 -7.47
N ARG A 86 -21.76 -14.61 -7.33
CA ARG A 86 -20.92 -15.77 -7.08
C ARG A 86 -19.82 -15.45 -6.07
N PRO A 87 -19.25 -16.46 -5.40
CA PRO A 87 -18.12 -16.26 -4.50
C PRO A 87 -16.91 -15.63 -5.21
N LEU A 88 -16.16 -14.78 -4.50
CA LEU A 88 -14.93 -14.19 -5.05
C LEU A 88 -13.89 -15.24 -5.46
N ALA A 89 -13.84 -16.36 -4.75
CA ALA A 89 -12.94 -17.48 -5.04
C ALA A 89 -13.19 -18.14 -6.41
N ASP A 90 -14.39 -17.97 -6.99
CA ASP A 90 -14.77 -18.51 -8.30
C ASP A 90 -14.42 -17.55 -9.46
N LEU A 91 -13.87 -16.35 -9.14
CA LEU A 91 -13.44 -15.40 -10.15
C LEU A 91 -12.05 -15.76 -10.69
N ASP A 92 -11.82 -15.43 -11.97
CA ASP A 92 -10.45 -15.42 -12.51
C ASP A 92 -9.58 -14.51 -11.63
N PRO A 93 -8.45 -15.00 -11.09
CA PRO A 93 -7.58 -14.20 -10.22
C PRO A 93 -7.17 -12.87 -10.85
N ARG A 94 -6.97 -12.82 -12.16
CA ARG A 94 -6.67 -11.58 -12.89
C ARG A 94 -7.82 -10.60 -12.85
N ALA A 95 -9.05 -11.09 -13.01
CA ALA A 95 -10.25 -10.24 -12.94
C ALA A 95 -10.46 -9.70 -11.51
N LEU A 96 -10.21 -10.52 -10.49
CA LEU A 96 -10.33 -10.10 -9.09
C LEU A 96 -9.30 -9.01 -8.74
N VAL A 97 -8.05 -9.15 -9.15
CA VAL A 97 -7.01 -8.11 -8.98
C VAL A 97 -7.43 -6.80 -9.66
N ILE A 98 -7.94 -6.86 -10.89
CA ILE A 98 -8.40 -5.68 -11.62
C ILE A 98 -9.61 -5.03 -10.93
N LEU A 99 -10.54 -5.83 -10.41
CA LEU A 99 -11.70 -5.34 -9.66
C LEU A 99 -11.28 -4.62 -8.37
N ARG A 100 -10.38 -5.21 -7.58
CA ARG A 100 -9.83 -4.59 -6.37
C ARG A 100 -9.15 -3.26 -6.68
N MET A 101 -8.28 -3.23 -7.68
CA MET A 101 -7.60 -2.03 -8.15
C MET A 101 -8.59 -0.96 -8.64
N GLY A 102 -9.65 -1.36 -9.35
CA GLY A 102 -10.69 -0.45 -9.81
C GLY A 102 -11.55 0.09 -8.67
N ALA A 103 -11.96 -0.78 -7.74
CA ALA A 103 -12.73 -0.41 -6.55
C ALA A 103 -11.96 0.56 -5.65
N HIS A 104 -10.65 0.32 -5.42
CA HIS A 104 -9.81 1.24 -4.66
C HIS A 104 -9.77 2.64 -5.28
N GLN A 105 -9.63 2.75 -6.60
CA GLN A 105 -9.67 4.04 -7.28
C GLN A 105 -11.01 4.78 -7.10
N LEU A 106 -12.11 4.04 -7.08
CA LEU A 106 -13.47 4.60 -6.94
C LEU A 106 -13.79 5.02 -5.52
N LEU A 107 -13.28 4.29 -4.53
CA LEU A 107 -13.67 4.45 -3.13
C LEU A 107 -12.71 5.32 -2.32
N ASP A 108 -11.42 5.27 -2.64
CA ASP A 108 -10.38 5.84 -1.79
C ASP A 108 -9.48 6.86 -2.49
N MET A 109 -9.39 6.79 -3.82
CA MET A 109 -8.53 7.71 -4.57
C MET A 109 -9.33 8.88 -5.15
N ARG A 110 -8.67 10.04 -5.28
CA ARG A 110 -9.28 11.23 -5.92
C ARG A 110 -9.24 11.12 -7.45
N VAL A 111 -9.82 10.04 -7.99
CA VAL A 111 -9.95 9.82 -9.43
C VAL A 111 -11.43 9.93 -9.80
N PRO A 112 -11.79 10.73 -10.82
CA PRO A 112 -13.19 10.78 -11.27
C PRO A 112 -13.68 9.39 -11.72
N ASP A 113 -14.89 8.99 -11.32
CA ASP A 113 -15.46 7.65 -11.51
C ASP A 113 -15.35 7.16 -12.95
N HIS A 114 -15.74 8.02 -13.91
CA HIS A 114 -15.69 7.66 -15.33
C HIS A 114 -14.25 7.37 -15.82
N ALA A 115 -13.25 8.08 -15.25
CA ALA A 115 -11.84 7.88 -15.59
C ALA A 115 -11.31 6.60 -14.93
N ALA A 116 -11.63 6.37 -13.65
CA ALA A 116 -11.27 5.14 -12.93
C ALA A 116 -11.82 3.90 -13.64
N VAL A 117 -13.12 3.88 -13.96
CA VAL A 117 -13.75 2.75 -14.67
C VAL A 117 -13.12 2.56 -16.05
N SER A 118 -13.00 3.64 -16.86
CA SER A 118 -12.46 3.53 -18.22
C SER A 118 -11.03 2.99 -18.24
N ALA A 119 -10.15 3.56 -17.41
CA ALA A 119 -8.74 3.17 -17.37
C ALA A 119 -8.54 1.74 -16.81
N THR A 120 -9.33 1.36 -15.81
CA THR A 120 -9.30 -0.02 -15.28
C THR A 120 -9.79 -1.04 -16.32
N VAL A 121 -10.82 -0.70 -17.10
CA VAL A 121 -11.29 -1.55 -18.20
C VAL A 121 -10.25 -1.63 -19.33
N ASP A 122 -9.44 -0.60 -19.55
CA ASP A 122 -8.32 -0.70 -20.52
C ASP A 122 -7.26 -1.70 -20.03
N VAL A 123 -6.94 -1.75 -18.73
CA VAL A 123 -6.11 -2.83 -18.16
C VAL A 123 -6.77 -4.20 -18.35
N ALA A 124 -8.08 -4.31 -18.08
CA ALA A 124 -8.81 -5.58 -18.26
C ALA A 124 -8.70 -6.10 -19.71
N ARG A 125 -8.75 -5.23 -20.72
CA ARG A 125 -8.62 -5.62 -22.14
C ARG A 125 -7.25 -6.18 -22.50
N GLU A 126 -6.20 -5.82 -21.79
CA GLU A 126 -4.85 -6.34 -22.03
C GLU A 126 -4.67 -7.76 -21.46
N HIS A 127 -5.44 -8.12 -20.41
CA HIS A 127 -5.21 -9.35 -19.64
C HIS A 127 -6.36 -10.36 -19.68
N LEU A 128 -7.55 -9.96 -20.14
CA LEU A 128 -8.76 -10.77 -20.12
C LEU A 128 -9.43 -10.84 -21.50
N THR A 129 -10.26 -11.86 -21.68
CA THR A 129 -11.13 -11.98 -22.86
C THR A 129 -12.38 -11.10 -22.73
N ASP A 130 -13.12 -10.89 -23.82
CA ASP A 130 -14.26 -9.97 -23.90
C ASP A 130 -15.35 -10.18 -22.82
N GLY A 131 -15.65 -11.43 -22.44
CA GLY A 131 -16.62 -11.76 -21.42
C GLY A 131 -16.26 -11.19 -20.06
N PRO A 132 -15.10 -11.58 -19.48
CA PRO A 132 -14.57 -11.01 -18.24
C PRO A 132 -14.38 -9.49 -18.29
N VAL A 133 -13.96 -8.89 -19.41
CA VAL A 133 -13.87 -7.43 -19.56
C VAL A 133 -15.23 -6.76 -19.34
N ARG A 134 -16.29 -7.32 -19.97
CA ARG A 134 -17.65 -6.81 -19.77
C ARG A 134 -18.13 -6.96 -18.34
N PHE A 135 -17.79 -8.08 -17.71
CA PHE A 135 -18.09 -8.33 -16.29
C PHE A 135 -17.39 -7.29 -15.38
N VAL A 136 -16.10 -7.07 -15.52
CA VAL A 136 -15.34 -6.05 -14.76
C VAL A 136 -16.00 -4.67 -14.92
N ASN A 137 -16.31 -4.26 -16.17
CA ASN A 137 -16.98 -2.97 -16.40
C ASN A 137 -18.37 -2.90 -15.73
N ALA A 138 -19.14 -3.98 -15.75
CA ALA A 138 -20.47 -4.02 -15.13
C ALA A 138 -20.39 -3.88 -13.60
N VAL A 139 -19.47 -4.61 -12.95
CA VAL A 139 -19.26 -4.56 -11.50
C VAL A 139 -18.78 -3.17 -11.07
N LEU A 140 -17.76 -2.61 -11.71
CA LEU A 140 -17.27 -1.27 -11.36
C LEU A 140 -18.33 -0.20 -11.55
N ARG A 141 -19.15 -0.26 -12.62
CA ARG A 141 -20.30 0.64 -12.80
C ARG A 141 -21.41 0.40 -11.79
N SER A 142 -21.56 -0.79 -11.25
CA SER A 142 -22.51 -1.06 -10.17
C SER A 142 -22.03 -0.40 -8.87
N ILE A 143 -20.75 -0.49 -8.56
CA ILE A 143 -20.13 0.18 -7.40
C ILE A 143 -20.32 1.72 -7.48
N THR A 144 -20.13 2.34 -8.65
CA THR A 144 -20.32 3.80 -8.79
C THR A 144 -21.75 4.26 -8.62
N ARG A 145 -22.73 3.36 -8.70
CA ARG A 145 -24.17 3.69 -8.55
C ARG A 145 -24.70 3.41 -7.15
N GLU A 146 -23.94 2.70 -6.33
CA GLU A 146 -24.31 2.44 -4.95
C GLU A 146 -24.20 3.73 -4.13
N ASP A 147 -25.26 4.07 -3.39
CA ASP A 147 -25.21 5.20 -2.46
C ASP A 147 -24.22 4.88 -1.31
N PRO A 148 -23.26 5.76 -1.02
CA PRO A 148 -22.35 5.54 0.11
C PRO A 148 -23.05 5.26 1.44
N SER A 149 -24.21 5.90 1.69
CA SER A 149 -25.00 5.68 2.90
C SER A 149 -25.61 4.27 2.97
N GLU A 150 -26.03 3.70 1.83
CA GLU A 150 -26.52 2.32 1.77
C GLU A 150 -25.39 1.32 2.06
N ARG A 151 -24.18 1.60 1.59
CA ARG A 151 -23.00 0.79 1.86
C ARG A 151 -22.63 0.84 3.35
N GLU A 152 -22.60 2.02 3.96
CA GLU A 152 -22.33 2.17 5.39
C GLU A 152 -23.39 1.45 6.23
N ALA A 153 -24.68 1.64 5.93
CA ALA A 153 -25.75 0.93 6.62
C ALA A 153 -25.65 -0.59 6.48
N ALA A 154 -25.15 -1.08 5.35
CA ALA A 154 -24.94 -2.52 5.16
C ALA A 154 -23.75 -3.06 5.96
N MET A 155 -22.71 -2.27 6.18
CA MET A 155 -21.61 -2.63 7.09
C MET A 155 -22.09 -2.66 8.54
N ASP A 156 -22.88 -1.65 8.95
CA ASP A 156 -23.46 -1.59 10.29
C ASP A 156 -24.46 -2.72 10.59
N ALA A 157 -25.05 -3.31 9.55
CA ALA A 157 -25.96 -4.46 9.67
C ALA A 157 -25.27 -5.81 9.82
N ILE A 158 -23.92 -5.88 9.74
CA ILE A 158 -23.17 -7.10 10.01
C ILE A 158 -23.32 -7.45 11.49
N ALA A 159 -23.83 -8.66 11.77
CA ALA A 159 -24.24 -9.05 13.12
C ALA A 159 -23.08 -9.25 14.08
N ASP A 160 -21.94 -9.71 13.60
CA ASP A 160 -20.72 -9.89 14.39
C ASP A 160 -19.92 -8.59 14.38
N GLU A 161 -19.65 -8.04 15.56
CA GLU A 161 -18.94 -6.75 15.71
C GLU A 161 -17.51 -6.81 15.19
N ASP A 162 -16.79 -7.92 15.46
CA ASP A 162 -15.41 -8.06 15.00
C ASP A 162 -15.34 -8.25 13.48
N GLU A 163 -16.35 -8.88 12.87
CA GLU A 163 -16.50 -8.97 11.43
C GLU A 163 -16.83 -7.59 10.83
N ALA A 164 -17.75 -6.84 11.43
CA ALA A 164 -18.11 -5.49 10.97
C ALA A 164 -16.91 -4.53 10.99
N LEU A 165 -16.16 -4.52 12.08
CA LEU A 165 -14.92 -3.76 12.22
C LEU A 165 -13.85 -4.27 11.24
N GLY A 166 -13.74 -5.60 11.10
CA GLY A 166 -12.82 -6.22 10.16
C GLY A 166 -13.08 -5.79 8.71
N VAL A 167 -14.33 -5.72 8.29
CA VAL A 167 -14.71 -5.20 6.97
C VAL A 167 -14.38 -3.72 6.86
N ARG A 168 -14.80 -2.90 7.82
CA ARG A 168 -14.63 -1.45 7.81
C ARG A 168 -13.17 -1.02 7.72
N TYR A 169 -12.31 -1.66 8.52
CA TYR A 169 -10.88 -1.34 8.63
C TYR A 169 -9.96 -2.31 7.90
N SER A 170 -10.51 -3.24 7.10
CA SER A 170 -9.74 -4.22 6.31
C SER A 170 -8.85 -5.15 7.15
N HIS A 171 -9.29 -5.53 8.32
CA HIS A 171 -8.63 -6.50 9.19
C HIS A 171 -9.40 -7.84 9.21
N PRO A 172 -8.72 -8.99 9.24
CA PRO A 172 -9.39 -10.25 9.56
C PRO A 172 -10.08 -10.17 10.94
N ALA A 173 -11.30 -10.67 11.08
CA ALA A 173 -12.05 -10.60 12.33
C ALA A 173 -11.27 -11.15 13.54
N TRP A 174 -10.47 -12.22 13.35
CA TRP A 174 -9.62 -12.78 14.39
C TRP A 174 -8.54 -11.80 14.89
N MET A 175 -8.04 -10.89 14.04
CA MET A 175 -7.09 -9.84 14.45
C MET A 175 -7.79 -8.76 15.27
N VAL A 176 -9.00 -8.37 14.89
CA VAL A 176 -9.83 -7.43 15.66
C VAL A 176 -10.07 -7.97 17.05
N ALA A 177 -10.48 -9.26 17.16
CA ALA A 177 -10.64 -9.95 18.44
C ALA A 177 -9.34 -9.98 19.26
N ALA A 178 -8.21 -10.28 18.61
CA ALA A 178 -6.91 -10.34 19.30
C ALA A 178 -6.46 -8.96 19.81
N PHE A 179 -6.67 -7.88 19.06
CA PHE A 179 -6.39 -6.52 19.55
C PHE A 179 -7.28 -6.14 20.73
N ARG A 180 -8.59 -6.45 20.65
CA ARG A 180 -9.54 -6.25 21.76
C ARG A 180 -9.10 -6.97 23.03
N ASP A 181 -8.68 -8.23 22.90
CA ASP A 181 -8.21 -9.05 24.04
C ASP A 181 -6.87 -8.54 24.59
N ALA A 182 -5.97 -8.08 23.75
CA ALA A 182 -4.71 -7.48 24.16
C ALA A 182 -4.93 -6.18 24.95
N LEU A 183 -5.81 -5.29 24.48
CA LEU A 183 -6.17 -4.07 25.21
C LEU A 183 -6.70 -4.40 26.61
N LYS A 184 -7.66 -5.35 26.71
CA LYS A 184 -8.19 -5.82 28.00
C LYS A 184 -7.11 -6.40 28.92
N ALA A 185 -6.24 -7.26 28.40
CA ALA A 185 -5.20 -7.91 29.16
C ALA A 185 -4.18 -6.93 29.75
N HIS A 186 -3.95 -5.83 29.07
CA HIS A 186 -3.02 -4.78 29.51
C HIS A 186 -3.69 -3.61 30.23
N GLY A 187 -5.00 -3.67 30.46
CA GLY A 187 -5.76 -2.67 31.21
C GLY A 187 -6.03 -1.39 30.43
N TYR A 188 -5.96 -1.42 29.11
CA TYR A 188 -6.35 -0.30 28.26
C TYR A 188 -7.86 -0.30 28.01
N PRO A 189 -8.45 0.90 27.79
CA PRO A 189 -9.85 1.02 27.39
C PRO A 189 -10.12 0.28 26.07
N THR A 190 -11.25 -0.43 25.98
CA THR A 190 -11.59 -1.18 24.74
C THR A 190 -12.09 -0.30 23.62
N ASP A 191 -12.43 0.96 23.86
CA ASP A 191 -12.75 1.97 22.84
C ASP A 191 -11.51 2.44 22.09
N GLU A 192 -10.29 2.29 22.63
CA GLU A 192 -9.03 2.49 21.89
C GLU A 192 -8.86 1.51 20.71
N LEU A 193 -9.69 0.45 20.63
CA LEU A 193 -9.64 -0.48 19.50
C LEU A 193 -9.86 0.21 18.15
N LEU A 194 -10.74 1.20 18.09
CA LEU A 194 -10.98 1.93 16.85
C LEU A 194 -9.75 2.73 16.43
N ASP A 195 -9.09 3.39 17.38
CA ASP A 195 -7.87 4.16 17.13
C ASP A 195 -6.74 3.24 16.63
N VAL A 196 -6.61 2.02 17.18
CA VAL A 196 -5.64 1.02 16.72
C VAL A 196 -5.93 0.61 15.26
N LEU A 197 -7.19 0.28 14.94
CA LEU A 197 -7.56 -0.16 13.59
C LEU A 197 -7.42 0.97 12.56
N GLU A 198 -7.65 2.22 12.95
CA GLU A 198 -7.41 3.40 12.11
C GLU A 198 -5.91 3.61 11.88
N ALA A 199 -5.11 3.61 12.95
CA ALA A 199 -3.67 3.81 12.89
C ALA A 199 -2.96 2.78 12.00
N ASP A 200 -3.40 1.52 12.05
CA ASP A 200 -2.85 0.46 11.19
C ASP A 200 -3.10 0.70 9.69
N ASN A 201 -4.09 1.52 9.34
CA ASN A 201 -4.39 1.90 7.97
C ASN A 201 -3.75 3.22 7.53
N GLU A 202 -3.12 3.95 8.43
CA GLU A 202 -2.39 5.15 8.04
C GLU A 202 -1.20 4.81 7.14
N VAL A 203 -0.90 5.74 6.23
CA VAL A 203 0.30 5.61 5.40
C VAL A 203 1.51 5.86 6.28
N PRO A 204 2.42 4.88 6.46
CA PRO A 204 3.56 5.06 7.34
C PRO A 204 4.46 6.19 6.82
N THR A 205 4.83 7.10 7.72
CA THR A 205 5.84 8.10 7.43
C THR A 205 7.19 7.44 7.22
N VAL A 206 7.86 7.81 6.13
CA VAL A 206 9.21 7.31 5.90
C VAL A 206 10.17 7.92 6.91
N THR A 207 10.72 7.10 7.77
CA THR A 207 11.68 7.51 8.79
C THR A 207 13.08 7.04 8.43
N LEU A 208 14.04 7.94 8.56
CA LEU A 208 15.45 7.68 8.35
C LEU A 208 16.17 7.67 9.70
N ALA A 209 17.24 6.89 9.80
CA ALA A 209 18.15 6.88 10.94
C ALA A 209 19.52 7.38 10.49
N ALA A 210 20.02 8.45 11.10
CA ALA A 210 21.42 8.84 11.01
C ALA A 210 22.28 7.85 11.81
N ARG A 211 23.37 7.32 11.24
CA ARG A 211 24.24 6.41 11.98
C ARG A 211 25.15 7.19 12.92
N PRO A 212 25.09 6.92 14.25
CA PRO A 212 25.94 7.59 15.23
C PRO A 212 27.42 7.53 14.84
N SER A 213 28.16 8.59 15.10
CA SER A 213 29.60 8.75 14.80
C SER A 213 29.96 8.81 13.31
N VAL A 214 29.00 8.68 12.40
CA VAL A 214 29.24 8.74 10.95
C VAL A 214 28.54 9.94 10.33
N MET A 215 27.35 10.26 10.80
CA MET A 215 26.52 11.37 10.33
C MET A 215 25.62 11.87 11.45
N SER A 216 25.50 13.19 11.59
CA SER A 216 24.55 13.79 12.54
C SER A 216 23.11 13.76 11.97
N VAL A 217 22.14 13.93 12.87
CA VAL A 217 20.74 14.03 12.48
C VAL A 217 20.47 15.31 11.66
N ASP A 218 21.16 16.41 12.01
CA ASP A 218 21.02 17.68 11.30
C ASP A 218 21.59 17.58 9.86
N GLU A 219 22.77 16.96 9.68
CA GLU A 219 23.33 16.71 8.35
C GLU A 219 22.42 15.83 7.48
N LEU A 220 21.73 14.84 8.09
CA LEU A 220 20.75 14.01 7.37
C LEU A 220 19.50 14.78 7.01
N ALA A 221 19.02 15.65 7.90
CA ALA A 221 17.88 16.51 7.65
C ALA A 221 18.14 17.47 6.48
N ASP A 222 19.29 18.19 6.53
CA ASP A 222 19.70 19.11 5.46
C ASP A 222 19.86 18.38 4.12
N GLU A 223 20.53 17.20 4.10
CA GLU A 223 20.68 16.39 2.88
C GLU A 223 19.31 15.97 2.31
N ALA A 224 18.37 15.60 3.18
CA ALA A 224 17.04 15.16 2.75
C ALA A 224 16.21 16.33 2.19
N GLU A 225 16.21 17.50 2.83
CA GLU A 225 15.52 18.69 2.34
C GLU A 225 16.07 19.13 0.98
N ASP A 226 17.41 19.21 0.84
CA ASP A 226 18.07 19.69 -0.38
C ASP A 226 17.87 18.75 -1.58
N ILE A 227 17.97 17.43 -1.36
CA ILE A 227 17.96 16.44 -2.47
C ILE A 227 16.55 16.00 -2.84
N LEU A 228 15.65 15.87 -1.85
CA LEU A 228 14.31 15.39 -2.08
C LEU A 228 13.30 16.51 -2.32
N ASP A 229 13.70 17.79 -2.05
CA ASP A 229 12.80 18.96 -2.11
C ASP A 229 11.52 18.72 -1.27
N THR A 230 11.72 18.27 -0.03
CA THR A 230 10.64 17.88 0.89
C THR A 230 10.89 18.49 2.27
N ARG A 231 9.82 18.66 3.04
CA ARG A 231 9.96 19.02 4.45
C ARG A 231 10.30 17.78 5.27
N VAL A 232 11.12 17.99 6.28
CA VAL A 232 11.46 16.97 7.25
C VAL A 232 11.08 17.39 8.67
N ALA A 233 10.92 16.40 9.54
CA ALA A 233 10.80 16.61 10.98
C ALA A 233 11.82 15.73 11.70
N LEU A 234 12.31 16.20 12.84
CA LEU A 234 13.14 15.36 13.71
C LEU A 234 12.26 14.39 14.48
N GLY A 235 12.77 13.19 14.77
CA GLY A 235 12.05 12.19 15.54
C GLY A 235 11.68 12.66 16.94
N ALA A 236 10.51 12.24 17.40
CA ALA A 236 10.03 12.54 18.75
C ALA A 236 10.60 11.56 19.81
N VAL A 237 10.99 10.37 19.39
CA VAL A 237 11.39 9.25 20.25
C VAL A 237 12.87 8.93 20.09
N SER A 238 13.37 8.89 18.86
CA SER A 238 14.78 8.62 18.57
C SER A 238 15.55 9.90 18.26
N PRO A 239 16.69 10.17 18.93
CA PRO A 239 17.53 11.33 18.65
C PRO A 239 18.26 11.24 17.28
N TYR A 240 18.13 10.14 16.57
CA TYR A 240 18.76 9.91 15.28
C TYR A 240 17.76 9.87 14.12
N ALA A 241 16.48 10.09 14.41
CA ALA A 241 15.41 9.96 13.40
C ALA A 241 15.16 11.25 12.65
N VAL A 242 15.00 11.13 11.34
CA VAL A 242 14.48 12.15 10.42
C VAL A 242 13.27 11.60 9.71
N LEU A 243 12.12 12.25 9.83
CA LEU A 243 10.86 11.89 9.21
C LEU A 243 10.69 12.68 7.92
N LEU A 244 10.40 12.00 6.82
CA LEU A 244 10.18 12.61 5.51
C LEU A 244 8.70 12.84 5.26
N GLU A 245 8.29 14.04 4.88
CA GLU A 245 6.91 14.28 4.40
C GLU A 245 6.66 13.57 3.06
N SER A 246 7.69 13.47 2.20
CA SER A 246 7.61 12.81 0.90
C SER A 246 9.02 12.50 0.35
N GLY A 247 9.07 11.84 -0.82
CA GLY A 247 10.33 11.57 -1.51
C GLY A 247 10.79 10.12 -1.43
N ASP A 248 11.78 9.79 -2.27
CA ASP A 248 12.36 8.45 -2.34
C ASP A 248 13.72 8.44 -1.63
N PRO A 249 13.85 7.79 -0.46
CA PRO A 249 15.11 7.72 0.29
C PRO A 249 16.29 7.18 -0.51
N ALA A 250 16.04 6.32 -1.51
CA ALA A 250 17.10 5.76 -2.35
C ALA A 250 17.84 6.82 -3.19
N ARG A 251 17.32 8.05 -3.27
CA ARG A 251 17.99 9.18 -3.93
C ARG A 251 19.09 9.79 -3.06
N LEU A 252 19.07 9.58 -1.74
CA LEU A 252 20.02 10.15 -0.81
C LEU A 252 21.40 9.47 -0.92
N PRO A 253 22.49 10.23 -1.07
CA PRO A 253 23.85 9.70 -1.02
C PRO A 253 24.14 8.97 0.30
N SER A 254 23.69 9.52 1.43
CA SER A 254 23.91 8.92 2.76
C SER A 254 23.33 7.52 2.88
N ILE A 255 22.19 7.23 2.25
CA ILE A 255 21.62 5.88 2.18
C ILE A 255 22.51 4.95 1.36
N ARG A 256 22.98 5.42 0.18
CA ARG A 256 23.84 4.61 -0.70
C ARG A 256 25.21 4.31 -0.10
N ASP A 257 25.75 5.28 0.63
CA ASP A 257 27.07 5.18 1.28
C ASP A 257 26.99 4.50 2.65
N GLY A 258 25.78 4.18 3.13
CA GLY A 258 25.55 3.52 4.41
C GLY A 258 25.80 4.43 5.62
N ARG A 259 25.79 5.76 5.45
CA ARG A 259 25.85 6.74 6.55
C ARG A 259 24.52 6.95 7.26
N SER A 260 23.44 6.65 6.56
CA SER A 260 22.08 6.62 7.08
C SER A 260 21.33 5.38 6.58
N GLY A 261 20.13 5.14 7.08
CA GLY A 261 19.27 4.02 6.65
C GLY A 261 17.79 4.35 6.86
N ALA A 262 16.91 3.72 6.08
CA ALA A 262 15.47 3.78 6.36
C ALA A 262 15.20 2.82 7.53
N GLN A 263 14.73 3.36 8.66
CA GLN A 263 14.42 2.60 9.87
C GLN A 263 13.40 3.34 10.71
N ASP A 264 12.35 2.65 11.13
CA ASP A 264 11.33 3.17 12.02
C ASP A 264 11.88 3.54 13.41
N GLU A 265 11.32 4.59 14.05
CA GLU A 265 11.78 5.08 15.36
C GLU A 265 11.72 4.01 16.44
N GLY A 266 10.69 3.16 16.45
CA GLY A 266 10.58 2.05 17.39
C GLY A 266 11.73 1.05 17.25
N SER A 267 12.14 0.76 16.02
CA SER A 267 13.31 -0.09 15.74
C SER A 267 14.62 0.58 16.13
N GLN A 268 14.74 1.90 15.94
CA GLN A 268 15.90 2.68 16.42
C GLN A 268 15.96 2.65 17.95
N LEU A 269 14.82 2.85 18.63
CA LEU A 269 14.74 2.79 20.09
C LEU A 269 15.14 1.42 20.64
N ALA A 270 14.69 0.34 20.01
CA ALA A 270 15.09 -1.02 20.41
C ALA A 270 16.62 -1.21 20.35
N ALA A 271 17.27 -0.67 19.32
CA ALA A 271 18.74 -0.71 19.21
C ALA A 271 19.41 0.16 20.29
N LEU A 272 18.89 1.35 20.56
CA LEU A 272 19.39 2.24 21.62
C LEU A 272 19.24 1.62 23.01
N ILE A 273 18.11 1.00 23.30
CA ILE A 273 17.87 0.29 24.57
C ILE A 273 18.87 -0.87 24.71
N ALA A 274 19.03 -1.68 23.66
CA ALA A 274 20.00 -2.78 23.68
C ALA A 274 21.42 -2.28 23.92
N ALA A 275 21.85 -1.21 23.21
CA ALA A 275 23.18 -0.64 23.36
C ALA A 275 23.43 0.02 24.74
N SER A 276 22.36 0.47 25.41
CA SER A 276 22.45 1.14 26.71
C SER A 276 22.20 0.19 27.88
N ALA A 277 21.87 -1.07 27.62
CA ALA A 277 21.53 -2.03 28.67
C ALA A 277 22.75 -2.28 29.58
N PRO A 278 22.59 -2.21 30.92
CA PRO A 278 23.68 -2.49 31.85
C PRO A 278 24.10 -3.95 31.74
N LEU A 279 25.39 -4.20 31.63
CA LEU A 279 25.96 -5.54 31.58
C LEU A 279 26.35 -6.00 32.99
N GLU A 280 25.87 -7.18 33.38
CA GLU A 280 26.30 -7.85 34.62
C GLU A 280 27.55 -8.68 34.34
N GLY A 281 28.72 -8.07 34.54
CA GLY A 281 30.01 -8.76 34.59
C GLY A 281 30.66 -9.11 33.25
N GLY A 282 31.89 -8.72 33.09
CA GLY A 282 32.72 -8.99 31.93
C GLY A 282 32.83 -7.83 30.94
N PRO A 283 33.79 -7.86 30.02
CA PRO A 283 34.00 -6.85 29.02
C PRO A 283 32.89 -6.92 27.95
N ASP A 284 32.41 -5.76 27.51
CA ASP A 284 31.44 -5.57 26.41
C ASP A 284 32.17 -5.71 25.04
N GLU A 285 32.68 -6.91 24.76
CA GLU A 285 33.48 -7.15 23.56
C GLU A 285 32.79 -8.05 22.53
N ARG A 286 31.66 -8.68 22.90
CA ARG A 286 30.95 -9.63 22.03
C ARG A 286 29.50 -9.39 21.99
N TRP A 287 28.99 -9.02 20.80
CA TRP A 287 27.60 -8.79 20.54
C TRP A 287 27.04 -9.88 19.62
N LEU A 288 25.84 -10.34 19.91
CA LEU A 288 25.11 -11.28 19.06
C LEU A 288 23.71 -10.71 18.78
N ASP A 289 23.46 -10.34 17.54
CA ASP A 289 22.13 -10.01 17.07
C ASP A 289 21.50 -11.24 16.39
N LEU A 290 20.54 -11.87 17.06
CA LEU A 290 19.81 -13.04 16.53
C LEU A 290 18.81 -12.66 15.44
N CYS A 291 18.49 -11.37 15.30
CA CYS A 291 17.52 -10.85 14.34
C CYS A 291 18.16 -9.86 13.36
N ALA A 292 19.45 -9.98 13.12
CA ALA A 292 20.23 -9.02 12.32
C ALA A 292 19.64 -8.75 10.93
N GLY A 293 19.01 -9.74 10.29
CA GLY A 293 18.52 -9.61 8.92
C GLY A 293 19.61 -9.07 8.00
N PRO A 294 19.30 -8.06 7.14
CA PRO A 294 20.29 -7.40 6.29
C PRO A 294 21.11 -6.32 7.01
N GLY A 295 21.03 -6.21 8.34
CA GLY A 295 21.79 -5.22 9.12
C GLY A 295 21.08 -3.89 9.33
N GLY A 296 19.77 -3.91 9.55
CA GLY A 296 18.98 -2.71 9.81
C GLY A 296 19.04 -2.17 11.25
N LYS A 297 19.59 -2.95 12.18
CA LYS A 297 19.73 -2.58 13.59
C LYS A 297 21.18 -2.57 14.00
#